data_3c9dae02224052f0e4fe234a03ca52e7
#
_entry.id   3c9dae02224052f0e4fe234a03ca52e7
#
_cell.length_a   1.000
_cell.length_b   1.000
_cell.length_c   1.000
_cell.angle_alpha   90.00
_cell.angle_beta   90.00
_cell.angle_gamma   90.00
#
_symmetry.space_group_name_H-M   'P 1'
#
loop_
_entity.id
_entity.type
_entity.pdbx_description
1 polymer ?
#
loop_
_entity_poly.entity_id
_entity_poly.type
_entity_poly.pdbx_seq_one_letter_code
_entity_poly.pdbx_strand_id
1 'polypeptide(L)'
;RHNVVQYGETLDHDLQPGSGTWDGLASLEYVLRGQRVGASFSAVGRLNGQNAEGHRMGNSTSITGEVFRIFHVQRLQVLPALGGYLEAARPDRTSDAVDEGTGGSTFFTHASTRVWWRSIGFSFTWQHAILNNEGSLMIPNRERFVAGITYNFQRV
;
A
#
# COMPACT_ATOMS: atom_id res chain seq x y z
N ARG A 1 21.54 15.95 2.57
CA ARG A 1 20.57 16.03 1.46
C ARG A 1 20.41 17.49 1.09
N HIS A 2 20.43 17.81 -0.20
CA HIS A 2 20.20 19.16 -0.67
C HIS A 2 18.71 19.33 -0.97
N ASN A 3 18.09 20.35 -0.38
CA ASN A 3 16.76 20.76 -0.77
C ASN A 3 16.78 21.24 -2.21
N VAL A 4 15.76 20.88 -2.97
CA VAL A 4 15.61 21.39 -4.34
C VAL A 4 15.19 22.85 -4.25
N VAL A 5 16.00 23.72 -4.85
CA VAL A 5 15.76 25.16 -4.91
C VAL A 5 15.42 25.52 -6.37
N GLN A 6 14.29 26.17 -6.59
CA GLN A 6 13.86 26.66 -7.88
C GLN A 6 13.61 28.18 -7.80
N TYR A 7 14.24 28.95 -8.70
CA TYR A 7 14.16 30.41 -8.71
C TYR A 7 14.60 31.11 -7.41
N GLY A 8 15.51 30.45 -6.64
CA GLY A 8 16.02 31.01 -5.37
C GLY A 8 15.19 30.72 -4.14
N GLU A 9 14.06 30.05 -4.30
CA GLU A 9 13.22 29.60 -3.19
C GLU A 9 13.29 28.07 -3.06
N THR A 10 13.29 27.58 -1.81
CA THR A 10 13.20 26.15 -1.52
C THR A 10 11.79 25.68 -1.89
N LEU A 11 11.69 24.64 -2.72
CA LEU A 11 10.40 24.05 -3.06
C LEU A 11 9.72 23.54 -1.80
N ASP A 12 8.39 23.64 -1.79
CA ASP A 12 7.55 23.04 -0.75
C ASP A 12 7.89 21.55 -0.58
N HIS A 13 7.84 21.06 0.66
CA HIS A 13 8.21 19.69 1.00
C HIS A 13 7.46 18.64 0.17
N ASP A 14 6.20 18.91 -0.22
CA ASP A 14 5.39 18.04 -1.07
C ASP A 14 5.90 17.94 -2.52
N LEU A 15 6.67 18.92 -2.97
CA LEU A 15 7.25 18.97 -4.31
C LEU A 15 8.70 18.45 -4.35
N GLN A 16 9.26 18.07 -3.21
CA GLN A 16 10.62 17.56 -3.15
C GLN A 16 10.68 16.04 -3.37
N PRO A 17 11.71 15.52 -4.05
CA PRO A 17 11.88 14.07 -4.22
C PRO A 17 12.27 13.43 -2.88
N GLY A 18 11.30 12.81 -2.22
CA GLY A 18 11.45 12.09 -0.95
C GLY A 18 11.27 12.95 0.30
N SER A 19 11.08 12.30 1.43
CA SER A 19 10.77 12.92 2.73
C SER A 19 11.90 13.79 3.32
N GLY A 20 13.11 13.68 2.77
CA GLY A 20 14.30 14.35 3.36
C GLY A 20 14.81 13.69 4.65
N THR A 21 14.25 12.55 5.04
CA THR A 21 14.49 11.87 6.31
C THR A 21 14.95 10.42 6.14
N TRP A 22 15.28 9.78 7.26
CA TRP A 22 15.37 8.32 7.33
C TRP A 22 14.02 7.78 7.77
N ASP A 23 13.42 6.94 6.91
CA ASP A 23 12.17 6.27 7.19
C ASP A 23 12.42 4.79 7.44
N GLY A 24 11.73 4.22 8.42
CA GLY A 24 11.72 2.79 8.68
C GLY A 24 10.50 2.14 8.04
N LEU A 25 10.69 1.00 7.38
CA LEU A 25 9.61 0.19 6.82
C LEU A 25 9.75 -1.25 7.32
N ALA A 26 8.66 -1.79 7.86
CA ALA A 26 8.54 -3.18 8.25
C ALA A 26 7.35 -3.82 7.56
N SER A 27 7.50 -5.07 7.09
CA SER A 27 6.42 -5.83 6.50
C SER A 27 6.39 -7.25 7.05
N LEU A 28 5.18 -7.78 7.20
CA LEU A 28 4.91 -9.16 7.55
C LEU A 28 3.94 -9.72 6.51
N GLU A 29 4.23 -10.91 6.00
CA GLU A 29 3.34 -11.64 5.12
C GLU A 29 3.18 -13.07 5.64
N TYR A 30 1.95 -13.55 5.66
CA TYR A 30 1.61 -14.90 6.06
C TYR A 30 0.60 -15.52 5.09
N VAL A 31 0.90 -16.72 4.58
CA VAL A 31 0.05 -17.42 3.61
C VAL A 31 -0.25 -18.83 4.11
N LEU A 32 -1.52 -19.11 4.31
CA LEU A 32 -2.05 -20.43 4.53
C LEU A 32 -2.52 -21.01 3.20
N ARG A 33 -1.91 -22.09 2.76
CA ARG A 33 -2.24 -22.73 1.50
C ARG A 33 -2.77 -24.14 1.73
N GLY A 34 -4.06 -24.32 1.56
CA GLY A 34 -4.68 -25.64 1.46
C GLY A 34 -4.65 -26.18 0.01
N GLN A 35 -5.23 -27.35 -0.20
CA GLN A 35 -5.27 -27.99 -1.53
C GLN A 35 -6.13 -27.22 -2.56
N ARG A 36 -7.23 -26.63 -2.12
CA ARG A 36 -8.18 -25.92 -3.00
C ARG A 36 -8.48 -24.48 -2.54
N VAL A 37 -8.31 -24.21 -1.28
CA VAL A 37 -8.60 -22.90 -0.67
C VAL A 37 -7.40 -22.50 0.16
N GLY A 38 -7.11 -21.22 0.20
CA GLY A 38 -6.08 -20.64 1.06
C GLY A 38 -6.52 -19.27 1.57
N ALA A 39 -5.72 -18.75 2.47
CA ALA A 39 -5.87 -17.39 2.99
C ALA A 39 -4.51 -16.71 3.04
N SER A 40 -4.48 -15.42 2.84
CA SER A 40 -3.28 -14.63 3.04
C SER A 40 -3.56 -13.44 3.94
N PHE A 41 -2.55 -13.05 4.65
CA PHE A 41 -2.53 -11.87 5.52
C PHE A 41 -1.22 -11.13 5.26
N SER A 42 -1.29 -9.81 5.11
CA SER A 42 -0.12 -8.97 5.09
C SER A 42 -0.31 -7.73 5.94
N ALA A 43 0.76 -7.25 6.54
CA ALA A 43 0.79 -6.00 7.27
C ALA A 43 2.07 -5.24 6.92
N VAL A 44 1.95 -3.95 6.68
CA VAL A 44 3.08 -3.05 6.40
C VAL A 44 2.97 -1.86 7.34
N GLY A 45 4.07 -1.56 8.03
CA GLY A 45 4.20 -0.38 8.87
C GLY A 45 5.30 0.53 8.36
N ARG A 46 5.05 1.83 8.32
CA ARG A 46 6.02 2.86 7.97
C ARG A 46 6.16 3.85 9.11
N LEU A 47 7.39 4.06 9.54
CA LEU A 47 7.78 5.06 10.52
C LEU A 47 8.56 6.14 9.80
N ASN A 48 8.03 7.35 9.80
CA ASN A 48 8.64 8.49 9.14
C ASN A 48 9.48 9.29 10.13
N GLY A 49 10.68 9.67 9.70
CA GLY A 49 11.55 10.57 10.44
C GLY A 49 11.12 12.04 10.31
N GLN A 50 11.83 12.92 10.99
CA GLN A 50 11.64 14.35 10.89
C GLN A 50 12.77 14.95 10.03
N ASN A 51 12.43 15.85 9.11
CA ASN A 51 13.41 16.54 8.27
C ASN A 51 14.07 17.72 9.01
N ALA A 52 15.06 18.35 8.38
CA ALA A 52 15.79 19.48 8.96
C ALA A 52 14.92 20.73 9.20
N GLU A 53 13.77 20.81 8.54
CA GLU A 53 12.80 21.92 8.65
C GLU A 53 11.74 21.64 9.73
N GLY A 54 11.86 20.51 10.44
CA GLY A 54 10.94 20.12 11.48
C GLY A 54 9.67 19.43 10.97
N HIS A 55 9.55 19.18 9.66
CA HIS A 55 8.40 18.48 9.09
C HIS A 55 8.57 16.96 9.21
N ARG A 56 7.48 16.28 9.57
CA ARG A 56 7.38 14.82 9.68
C ARG A 56 6.06 14.33 9.12
N MET A 57 6.13 13.51 8.11
CA MET A 57 4.95 12.80 7.60
C MET A 57 4.37 11.87 8.66
N GLY A 58 3.08 11.68 8.68
CA GLY A 58 2.41 10.76 9.58
C GLY A 58 2.89 9.33 9.38
N ASN A 59 3.12 8.61 10.47
CA ASN A 59 3.38 7.17 10.41
C ASN A 59 2.16 6.45 9.86
N SER A 60 2.38 5.46 9.00
CA SER A 60 1.28 4.75 8.35
C SER A 60 1.36 3.24 8.57
N THR A 61 0.20 2.61 8.51
CA THR A 61 0.06 1.15 8.59
C THR A 61 -0.97 0.71 7.56
N SER A 62 -0.70 -0.39 6.87
CA SER A 62 -1.68 -1.05 6.04
C SER A 62 -1.77 -2.53 6.38
N ILE A 63 -2.98 -3.08 6.32
CA ILE A 63 -3.28 -4.48 6.63
C ILE A 63 -4.17 -5.02 5.52
N THR A 64 -3.80 -6.17 4.97
CA THR A 64 -4.60 -6.90 3.98
C THR A 64 -4.93 -8.29 4.49
N GLY A 65 -6.16 -8.72 4.32
CA GLY A 65 -6.58 -10.09 4.53
C GLY A 65 -7.42 -10.57 3.36
N GLU A 66 -7.12 -11.74 2.79
CA GLU A 66 -7.89 -12.32 1.69
C GLU A 66 -8.02 -13.83 1.83
N VAL A 67 -9.11 -14.35 1.29
CA VAL A 67 -9.34 -15.78 1.07
C VAL A 67 -9.37 -16.03 -0.42
N PHE A 68 -8.66 -17.04 -0.88
CA PHE A 68 -8.56 -17.39 -2.28
C PHE A 68 -8.88 -18.85 -2.55
N ARG A 69 -9.33 -19.14 -3.77
CA ARG A 69 -9.53 -20.51 -4.26
C ARG A 69 -8.58 -20.81 -5.40
N ILE A 70 -8.06 -22.02 -5.43
CA ILE A 70 -7.11 -22.48 -6.43
C ILE A 70 -7.86 -23.32 -7.48
N PHE A 71 -7.82 -22.90 -8.73
CA PHE A 71 -8.32 -23.62 -9.87
C PHE A 71 -7.15 -23.98 -10.80
N HIS A 72 -7.17 -25.20 -11.32
CA HIS A 72 -6.25 -25.64 -12.36
C HIS A 72 -7.03 -25.88 -13.63
N VAL A 73 -6.73 -25.11 -14.67
CA VAL A 73 -7.37 -25.22 -15.98
C VAL A 73 -6.26 -25.45 -17.01
N GLN A 74 -6.07 -26.68 -17.44
CA GLN A 74 -4.99 -27.09 -18.32
C GLN A 74 -3.60 -26.69 -17.77
N ARG A 75 -2.96 -25.70 -18.38
CA ARG A 75 -1.64 -25.17 -18.00
C ARG A 75 -1.70 -23.88 -17.17
N LEU A 76 -2.92 -23.46 -16.84
CA LEU A 76 -3.16 -22.27 -16.06
C LEU A 76 -3.50 -22.64 -14.61
N GLN A 77 -2.98 -21.88 -13.69
CA GLN A 77 -3.45 -21.84 -12.30
C GLN A 77 -4.14 -20.48 -12.08
N VAL A 78 -5.41 -20.50 -11.71
CA VAL A 78 -6.22 -19.30 -11.49
C VAL A 78 -6.61 -19.23 -10.02
N LEU A 79 -6.32 -18.10 -9.39
CA LEU A 79 -6.58 -17.84 -7.98
C LEU A 79 -7.45 -16.59 -7.81
N PRO A 80 -8.78 -16.71 -7.97
CA PRO A 80 -9.66 -15.65 -7.53
C PRO A 80 -9.62 -15.52 -6.00
N ALA A 81 -9.69 -14.29 -5.50
CA ALA A 81 -9.71 -13.99 -4.08
C ALA A 81 -10.67 -12.85 -3.75
N LEU A 82 -11.17 -12.87 -2.53
CA LEU A 82 -11.95 -11.80 -1.91
C LEU A 82 -11.34 -11.46 -0.57
N GLY A 83 -11.38 -10.19 -0.20
CA GLY A 83 -10.78 -9.75 1.04
C GLY A 83 -11.08 -8.31 1.41
N GLY A 84 -10.30 -7.84 2.39
CA GLY A 84 -10.32 -6.47 2.87
C GLY A 84 -8.93 -5.89 2.98
N TYR A 85 -8.83 -4.59 2.81
CA TYR A 85 -7.62 -3.80 2.92
C TYR A 85 -7.90 -2.56 3.78
N LEU A 86 -7.15 -2.42 4.85
CA LEU A 86 -7.18 -1.25 5.72
C LEU A 86 -5.88 -0.48 5.53
N GLU A 87 -5.99 0.81 5.32
CA GLU A 87 -4.87 1.74 5.45
C GLU A 87 -5.20 2.79 6.49
N ALA A 88 -4.20 3.18 7.26
CA ALA A 88 -4.32 4.22 8.26
C ALA A 88 -3.01 5.00 8.36
N ALA A 89 -3.09 6.32 8.43
CA ALA A 89 -1.97 7.21 8.63
C ALA A 89 -2.28 8.19 9.75
N ARG A 90 -1.29 8.51 10.56
CA ARG A 90 -1.39 9.61 11.52
C ARG A 90 -1.32 10.95 10.78
N PRO A 91 -1.85 12.03 11.36
CA PRO A 91 -1.63 13.37 10.82
C PRO A 91 -0.14 13.71 10.73
N ASP A 92 0.21 14.52 9.75
CA ASP A 92 1.53 15.11 9.60
C ASP A 92 1.81 16.10 10.70
N ARG A 93 3.07 16.41 10.91
CA ARG A 93 3.51 17.38 11.92
C ARG A 93 4.58 18.29 11.36
N THR A 94 4.48 19.56 11.70
CA THR A 94 5.55 20.54 11.43
C THR A 94 5.96 21.15 12.76
N SER A 95 7.18 20.83 13.22
CA SER A 95 7.68 21.12 14.57
C SER A 95 6.74 20.49 15.61
N ASP A 96 6.06 21.29 16.43
CA ASP A 96 5.11 20.81 17.45
C ASP A 96 3.65 20.90 17.00
N ALA A 97 3.38 21.51 15.84
CA ALA A 97 2.03 21.63 15.29
C ALA A 97 1.62 20.36 14.55
N VAL A 98 0.42 19.87 14.86
CA VAL A 98 -0.23 18.74 14.16
C VAL A 98 -1.10 19.31 13.05
N ASP A 99 -0.95 18.80 11.83
CA ASP A 99 -1.83 19.14 10.71
C ASP A 99 -3.02 18.18 10.71
N GLU A 100 -4.09 18.56 11.41
CA GLU A 100 -5.32 17.78 11.54
C GLU A 100 -6.06 17.60 10.20
N GLY A 101 -5.70 18.36 9.16
CA GLY A 101 -6.23 18.21 7.81
C GLY A 101 -5.68 16.99 7.06
N THR A 102 -4.60 16.40 7.56
CA THR A 102 -3.91 15.25 6.94
C THR A 102 -4.14 13.95 7.70
N GLY A 103 -3.68 12.84 7.13
CA GLY A 103 -3.84 11.51 7.74
C GLY A 103 -5.26 10.98 7.66
N GLY A 104 -5.54 9.93 8.43
CA GLY A 104 -6.85 9.28 8.47
C GLY A 104 -6.80 7.79 8.22
N SER A 105 -7.93 7.19 7.92
CA SER A 105 -8.03 5.76 7.64
C SER A 105 -9.10 5.46 6.60
N THR A 106 -8.82 4.48 5.73
CA THR A 106 -9.74 3.98 4.72
C THR A 106 -9.78 2.47 4.77
N PHE A 107 -10.98 1.91 4.77
CA PHE A 107 -11.18 0.47 4.62
C PHE A 107 -11.81 0.15 3.28
N PHE A 108 -11.16 -0.75 2.54
CA PHE A 108 -11.61 -1.25 1.24
C PHE A 108 -12.03 -2.70 1.35
N THR A 109 -13.11 -3.07 0.68
CA THR A 109 -13.30 -4.43 0.21
C THR A 109 -12.55 -4.61 -1.09
N HIS A 110 -12.04 -5.80 -1.37
CA HIS A 110 -11.39 -6.07 -2.63
C HIS A 110 -11.74 -7.42 -3.23
N ALA A 111 -11.74 -7.47 -4.56
CA ALA A 111 -11.75 -8.68 -5.34
C ALA A 111 -10.49 -8.73 -6.19
N SER A 112 -9.81 -9.86 -6.19
CA SER A 112 -8.60 -10.04 -6.97
C SER A 112 -8.60 -11.35 -7.74
N THR A 113 -7.75 -11.43 -8.77
CA THR A 113 -7.43 -12.68 -9.44
C THR A 113 -5.95 -12.71 -9.78
N ARG A 114 -5.34 -13.89 -9.62
CA ARG A 114 -3.98 -14.17 -10.07
C ARG A 114 -4.05 -15.32 -11.03
N VAL A 115 -3.42 -15.18 -12.19
CA VAL A 115 -3.36 -16.20 -13.23
C VAL A 115 -1.90 -16.53 -13.49
N TRP A 116 -1.52 -17.78 -13.27
CA TRP A 116 -0.19 -18.27 -13.54
C TRP A 116 -0.18 -19.14 -14.80
N TRP A 117 0.70 -18.83 -15.71
CA TRP A 117 1.03 -19.63 -16.87
C TRP A 117 2.53 -19.94 -16.86
N ARG A 118 2.87 -21.17 -16.49
CA ARG A 118 4.27 -21.56 -16.26
C ARG A 118 4.96 -20.62 -15.25
N SER A 119 5.96 -19.87 -15.70
CA SER A 119 6.76 -18.95 -14.87
C SER A 119 6.22 -17.52 -14.84
N ILE A 120 5.16 -17.21 -15.59
CA ILE A 120 4.59 -15.87 -15.69
C ILE A 120 3.29 -15.82 -14.91
N GLY A 121 3.17 -14.85 -14.03
CA GLY A 121 1.97 -14.55 -13.26
C GLY A 121 1.42 -13.18 -13.65
N PHE A 122 0.10 -13.10 -13.81
CA PHE A 122 -0.64 -11.85 -13.95
C PHE A 122 -1.55 -11.70 -12.74
N SER A 123 -1.62 -10.50 -12.20
CA SER A 123 -2.53 -10.18 -11.10
C SER A 123 -3.37 -8.96 -11.46
N PHE A 124 -4.62 -8.99 -11.01
CA PHE A 124 -5.52 -7.86 -11.09
C PHE A 124 -6.29 -7.78 -9.77
N THR A 125 -6.39 -6.59 -9.21
CA THR A 125 -7.14 -6.32 -7.99
C THR A 125 -7.99 -5.09 -8.18
N TRP A 126 -9.26 -5.20 -7.87
CA TRP A 126 -10.21 -4.10 -7.72
C TRP A 126 -10.50 -3.89 -6.25
N GLN A 127 -10.44 -2.64 -5.80
CA GLN A 127 -10.72 -2.23 -4.43
C GLN A 127 -11.80 -1.16 -4.43
N HIS A 128 -12.78 -1.31 -3.55
CA HIS A 128 -13.87 -0.37 -3.33
C HIS A 128 -13.84 0.11 -1.88
N ALA A 129 -13.71 1.42 -1.67
CA ALA A 129 -13.69 2.01 -0.34
C ALA A 129 -15.11 2.00 0.25
N ILE A 130 -15.28 1.36 1.41
CA ILE A 130 -16.55 1.30 2.12
C ILE A 130 -16.57 2.15 3.39
N LEU A 131 -15.41 2.48 3.93
CA LEU A 131 -15.27 3.40 5.07
C LEU A 131 -14.11 4.34 4.77
N ASN A 132 -14.38 5.65 4.83
CA ASN A 132 -13.39 6.71 4.74
C ASN A 132 -13.51 7.59 5.99
N ASN A 133 -12.41 7.74 6.70
CA ASN A 133 -12.25 8.67 7.82
C ASN A 133 -10.92 9.40 7.62
N GLU A 134 -10.88 10.29 6.65
CA GLU A 134 -9.70 11.00 6.21
C GLU A 134 -9.73 12.46 6.68
N GLY A 135 -8.57 13.07 6.82
CA GLY A 135 -8.44 14.49 7.14
C GLY A 135 -9.12 15.38 6.08
N SER A 136 -9.51 16.57 6.47
CA SER A 136 -10.33 17.47 5.62
C SER A 136 -9.64 17.93 4.35
N LEU A 137 -8.32 17.85 4.28
CA LEU A 137 -7.51 18.17 3.09
C LEU A 137 -7.30 16.97 2.17
N MET A 138 -7.70 15.76 2.60
CA MET A 138 -7.52 14.54 1.81
C MET A 138 -8.69 14.34 0.85
N ILE A 139 -8.39 13.79 -0.33
CA ILE A 139 -9.41 13.41 -1.31
C ILE A 139 -9.91 12.02 -0.95
N PRO A 140 -11.21 11.82 -0.69
CA PRO A 140 -11.73 10.51 -0.33
C PRO A 140 -11.45 9.46 -1.40
N ASN A 141 -10.90 8.35 -0.98
CA ASN A 141 -10.68 7.20 -1.86
C ASN A 141 -12.04 6.56 -2.22
N ARG A 142 -12.17 6.10 -3.47
CA ARG A 142 -13.37 5.37 -3.93
C ARG A 142 -13.01 4.02 -4.53
N GLU A 143 -12.38 4.06 -5.70
CA GLU A 143 -12.04 2.88 -6.49
C GLU A 143 -10.54 2.86 -6.74
N ARG A 144 -9.94 1.66 -6.63
CA ARG A 144 -8.56 1.42 -7.03
C ARG A 144 -8.48 0.19 -7.89
N PHE A 145 -7.68 0.27 -8.94
CA PHE A 145 -7.35 -0.84 -9.81
C PHE A 145 -5.85 -1.05 -9.78
N VAL A 146 -5.43 -2.26 -9.46
CA VAL A 146 -4.01 -2.63 -9.42
C VAL A 146 -3.80 -3.80 -10.36
N ALA A 147 -2.86 -3.67 -11.28
CA ALA A 147 -2.44 -4.75 -12.16
C ALA A 147 -0.94 -5.01 -11.99
N GLY A 148 -0.54 -6.27 -12.06
CA GLY A 148 0.86 -6.66 -11.89
C GLY A 148 1.24 -7.85 -12.75
N ILE A 149 2.54 -7.92 -13.06
CA ILE A 149 3.16 -9.05 -13.75
C ILE A 149 4.29 -9.55 -12.87
N THR A 150 4.35 -10.86 -12.67
CA THR A 150 5.40 -11.53 -11.89
C THR A 150 6.08 -12.58 -12.77
N TYR A 151 7.39 -12.67 -12.70
CA TYR A 151 8.15 -13.73 -13.33
C TYR A 151 8.92 -14.53 -12.29
N ASN A 152 8.71 -15.85 -12.26
CA ASN A 152 9.44 -16.76 -11.39
C ASN A 152 10.63 -17.36 -12.12
N PHE A 153 11.84 -17.02 -11.68
CA PHE A 153 13.06 -17.65 -12.15
C PHE A 153 13.20 -19.01 -11.46
N GLN A 154 12.83 -20.08 -12.14
CA GLN A 154 13.16 -21.42 -11.67
C GLN A 154 14.58 -21.73 -12.13
N ARG A 155 15.51 -21.92 -11.20
CA ARG A 155 16.75 -22.62 -11.50
C ARG A 155 16.39 -24.11 -11.69
N VAL A 156 16.57 -24.61 -12.91
CA VAL A 156 16.58 -26.03 -13.22
C VAL A 156 17.82 -26.67 -12.60
#